data_e1f5e83e64c585ba12727fb66eb98d6a
#
_entry.id   e1f5e83e64c585ba12727fb66eb98d6a
#
_cell.length_a   1.000
_cell.length_b   1.000
_cell.length_c   1.000
_cell.angle_alpha   90.00
_cell.angle_beta   90.00
_cell.angle_gamma   90.00
#
_symmetry.space_group_name_H-M   'P 1'
#
loop_
_entity.id
_entity.type
_entity.pdbx_description
1 polymer ?
#
loop_
_entity_poly.entity_id
_entity_poly.type
_entity_poly.pdbx_seq_one_letter_code
_entity_poly.pdbx_strand_id
1 'polypeptide(L)'
;QHGRETLPLATITRWLALVAGKSQTTNVIFLGGEPTLHPDLAQAVQSARRLGYQSVTIDTNGYLFHDILARVTPAEVDYFSFSLDGASAPTNDRIRGAGSYAACTAGIRSAAAAGFATSVIFTVSRDNLDELQQMPPLLQTLGVERFFIQVIGVRGQSARGPAAAQCLAGPQVSHQGWCQTVPAVAARAAAMGITVSYPKVFLDPGEPFACAGRVACNYFIFPNGRVYRCPLCEDYPLHSLMIADDTLRETGGINEAALFQLDIPEGCVMNKLIQPGNLAYDEAGRPVYRVACCLLKEELSPD
;
A
#
# COMPACT_ATOMS: atom_id res chain seq x y z
N GLN A 1 -14.75 -3.17 -12.18
CA GLN A 1 -15.17 -3.56 -10.81
C GLN A 1 -14.56 -4.92 -10.54
N HIS A 2 -13.67 -4.97 -9.55
CA HIS A 2 -13.11 -6.22 -9.03
C HIS A 2 -14.16 -6.79 -8.10
N GLY A 3 -14.92 -7.79 -8.48
CA GLY A 3 -16.09 -8.34 -7.82
C GLY A 3 -16.06 -8.31 -6.27
N ARG A 4 -17.24 -8.43 -5.66
CA ARG A 4 -17.40 -8.60 -4.20
C ARG A 4 -17.24 -10.05 -3.76
N GLU A 5 -16.80 -10.92 -4.65
CA GLU A 5 -16.71 -12.35 -4.38
C GLU A 5 -15.47 -12.68 -3.57
N THR A 6 -15.67 -13.45 -2.51
CA THR A 6 -14.61 -14.05 -1.71
C THR A 6 -14.03 -15.24 -2.47
N LEU A 7 -12.73 -15.28 -2.71
CA LEU A 7 -12.08 -16.39 -3.38
C LEU A 7 -12.12 -17.66 -2.52
N PRO A 8 -12.46 -18.84 -3.07
CA PRO A 8 -12.35 -20.10 -2.34
C PRO A 8 -10.88 -20.38 -1.94
N LEU A 9 -10.67 -20.98 -0.77
CA LEU A 9 -9.33 -21.34 -0.28
C LEU A 9 -8.52 -22.15 -1.30
N ALA A 10 -9.16 -23.09 -1.98
CA ALA A 10 -8.50 -23.90 -3.02
C ALA A 10 -7.94 -23.04 -4.15
N THR A 11 -8.66 -21.99 -4.56
CA THR A 11 -8.18 -21.03 -5.57
C THR A 11 -7.03 -20.19 -5.05
N ILE A 12 -7.13 -19.67 -3.81
CA ILE A 12 -6.06 -18.91 -3.16
C ILE A 12 -4.78 -19.76 -3.11
N THR A 13 -4.87 -21.01 -2.66
CA THR A 13 -3.71 -21.92 -2.56
C THR A 13 -3.07 -22.18 -3.92
N ARG A 14 -3.87 -22.41 -4.98
CA ARG A 14 -3.34 -22.61 -6.33
C ARG A 14 -2.64 -21.34 -6.84
N TRP A 15 -3.22 -20.16 -6.62
CA TRP A 15 -2.61 -18.90 -7.05
C TRP A 15 -1.34 -18.55 -6.28
N LEU A 16 -1.29 -18.83 -4.99
CA LEU A 16 -0.04 -18.75 -4.22
C LEU A 16 1.04 -19.65 -4.83
N ALA A 17 0.70 -20.89 -5.21
CA ALA A 17 1.65 -21.81 -5.83
C ALA A 17 2.18 -21.31 -7.19
N LEU A 18 1.38 -20.61 -7.99
CA LEU A 18 1.82 -20.02 -9.26
C LEU A 18 2.92 -18.97 -9.09
N VAL A 19 2.95 -18.28 -7.95
CA VAL A 19 3.86 -17.17 -7.70
C VAL A 19 5.05 -17.60 -6.84
N ALA A 20 4.90 -18.56 -5.95
CA ALA A 20 5.93 -19.00 -5.01
C ALA A 20 7.26 -19.35 -5.68
N GLY A 21 7.22 -19.95 -6.89
CA GLY A 21 8.43 -20.34 -7.64
C GLY A 21 9.05 -19.25 -8.52
N LYS A 22 8.51 -18.02 -8.51
CA LYS A 22 8.99 -16.94 -9.40
C LYS A 22 10.25 -16.25 -8.91
N SER A 23 10.58 -16.33 -7.64
CA SER A 23 11.79 -15.75 -7.02
C SER A 23 12.24 -16.59 -5.84
N GLN A 24 13.54 -16.52 -5.52
CA GLN A 24 14.09 -17.15 -4.31
C GLN A 24 13.58 -16.45 -3.03
N THR A 25 13.14 -15.20 -3.13
CA THR A 25 12.63 -14.39 -2.03
C THR A 25 11.23 -13.89 -2.39
N THR A 26 10.22 -14.73 -2.17
CA THR A 26 8.83 -14.35 -2.44
C THR A 26 8.12 -14.00 -1.13
N ASN A 27 7.49 -12.82 -1.10
CA ASN A 27 6.70 -12.34 0.02
C ASN A 27 5.23 -12.25 -0.40
N VAL A 28 4.32 -12.40 0.54
CA VAL A 28 2.89 -12.21 0.30
C VAL A 28 2.28 -11.24 1.30
N ILE A 29 1.42 -10.37 0.79
CA ILE A 29 0.57 -9.50 1.61
C ILE A 29 -0.88 -9.86 1.29
N PHE A 30 -1.61 -10.35 2.27
CA PHE A 30 -3.04 -10.56 2.16
C PHE A 30 -3.75 -9.21 2.34
N LEU A 31 -4.36 -8.77 1.26
CA LEU A 31 -5.13 -7.52 1.17
C LEU A 31 -6.59 -7.86 0.86
N GLY A 32 -7.40 -6.82 0.80
CA GLY A 32 -8.77 -6.90 0.29
C GLY A 32 -9.56 -5.68 0.70
N GLY A 33 -10.88 -5.79 0.84
CA GLY A 33 -11.64 -4.83 1.63
C GLY A 33 -11.21 -4.94 3.10
N GLU A 34 -11.35 -6.15 3.66
CA GLU A 34 -10.79 -6.56 4.96
C GLU A 34 -10.49 -8.06 4.89
N PRO A 35 -9.22 -8.48 4.86
CA PRO A 35 -8.87 -9.89 4.68
C PRO A 35 -9.28 -10.76 5.86
N THR A 36 -9.35 -10.22 7.09
CA THR A 36 -9.75 -10.98 8.28
C THR A 36 -11.24 -11.37 8.27
N LEU A 37 -12.04 -10.82 7.36
CA LEU A 37 -13.40 -11.31 7.09
C LEU A 37 -13.40 -12.65 6.35
N HIS A 38 -12.28 -13.07 5.76
CA HIS A 38 -12.21 -14.34 5.07
C HIS A 38 -12.15 -15.51 6.08
N PRO A 39 -13.12 -16.46 6.10
CA PRO A 39 -13.17 -17.50 7.11
C PRO A 39 -11.94 -18.42 7.07
N ASP A 40 -11.33 -18.59 5.90
CA ASP A 40 -10.19 -19.47 5.68
C ASP A 40 -8.84 -18.72 5.60
N LEU A 41 -8.76 -17.46 6.10
CA LEU A 41 -7.51 -16.70 6.03
C LEU A 41 -6.35 -17.42 6.72
N ALA A 42 -6.59 -18.03 7.88
CA ALA A 42 -5.56 -18.79 8.60
C ALA A 42 -4.98 -19.94 7.75
N GLN A 43 -5.85 -20.67 7.04
CA GLN A 43 -5.41 -21.75 6.15
C GLN A 43 -4.65 -21.21 4.91
N ALA A 44 -5.04 -20.02 4.42
CA ALA A 44 -4.31 -19.35 3.33
C ALA A 44 -2.90 -18.94 3.78
N VAL A 45 -2.74 -18.37 4.99
CA VAL A 45 -1.46 -18.05 5.63
C VAL A 45 -0.59 -19.30 5.75
N GLN A 46 -1.13 -20.39 6.30
CA GLN A 46 -0.43 -21.67 6.44
C GLN A 46 -0.01 -22.24 5.08
N SER A 47 -0.85 -22.07 4.06
CA SER A 47 -0.50 -22.49 2.69
C SER A 47 0.65 -21.67 2.13
N ALA A 48 0.69 -20.37 2.35
CA ALA A 48 1.81 -19.52 1.96
C ALA A 48 3.13 -19.99 2.62
N ARG A 49 3.10 -20.28 3.93
CA ARG A 49 4.29 -20.81 4.63
C ARG A 49 4.74 -22.14 4.07
N ARG A 50 3.84 -23.09 3.84
CA ARG A 50 4.19 -24.39 3.24
C ARG A 50 4.78 -24.26 1.83
N LEU A 51 4.38 -23.24 1.08
CA LEU A 51 4.89 -22.93 -0.26
C LEU A 51 6.23 -22.16 -0.24
N GLY A 52 6.78 -21.85 0.95
CA GLY A 52 8.08 -21.23 1.10
C GLY A 52 8.10 -19.71 0.98
N TYR A 53 6.95 -19.03 1.13
CA TYR A 53 6.94 -17.57 1.25
C TYR A 53 7.75 -17.14 2.46
N GLN A 54 8.72 -16.24 2.25
CA GLN A 54 9.64 -15.80 3.29
C GLN A 54 8.99 -14.82 4.25
N SER A 55 8.11 -13.96 3.74
CA SER A 55 7.32 -13.05 4.57
C SER A 55 5.84 -13.16 4.23
N VAL A 56 5.02 -13.21 5.28
CA VAL A 56 3.56 -13.21 5.22
C VAL A 56 3.05 -12.05 6.05
N THR A 57 2.40 -11.10 5.40
CA THR A 57 1.78 -9.92 6.03
C THR A 57 0.27 -9.96 5.82
N ILE A 58 -0.48 -9.54 6.83
CA ILE A 58 -1.93 -9.34 6.75
C ILE A 58 -2.20 -7.84 6.94
N ASP A 59 -2.73 -7.17 5.90
CA ASP A 59 -3.18 -5.78 5.98
C ASP A 59 -4.62 -5.72 6.49
N THR A 60 -4.86 -5.05 7.62
CA THR A 60 -6.17 -5.04 8.28
C THR A 60 -6.60 -3.63 8.73
N ASN A 61 -7.90 -3.42 8.82
CA ASN A 61 -8.48 -2.24 9.45
C ASN A 61 -8.48 -2.31 11.00
N GLY A 62 -8.07 -3.45 11.57
CA GLY A 62 -7.91 -3.64 13.01
C GLY A 62 -9.09 -4.25 13.75
N TYR A 63 -10.19 -4.59 13.08
CA TYR A 63 -11.32 -5.28 13.73
C TYR A 63 -11.02 -6.76 14.03
N LEU A 64 -10.04 -7.38 13.36
CA LEU A 64 -9.53 -8.74 13.61
C LEU A 64 -10.63 -9.81 13.65
N PHE A 65 -11.44 -9.85 12.61
CA PHE A 65 -12.59 -10.75 12.50
C PHE A 65 -12.21 -12.23 12.56
N HIS A 66 -13.15 -13.06 12.97
CA HIS A 66 -13.00 -14.51 13.10
C HIS A 66 -11.89 -14.95 14.05
N ASP A 67 -11.59 -14.14 15.07
CA ASP A 67 -10.56 -14.41 16.07
C ASP A 67 -9.20 -14.78 15.44
N ILE A 68 -8.81 -14.05 14.39
CA ILE A 68 -7.63 -14.39 13.57
C ILE A 68 -6.37 -14.56 14.41
N LEU A 69 -6.18 -13.78 15.47
CA LEU A 69 -5.02 -13.87 16.36
C LEU A 69 -4.93 -15.22 17.12
N ALA A 70 -6.07 -15.89 17.31
CA ALA A 70 -6.11 -17.23 17.92
C ALA A 70 -5.94 -18.37 16.89
N ARG A 71 -6.01 -18.06 15.61
CA ARG A 71 -6.00 -19.03 14.50
C ARG A 71 -4.68 -19.08 13.74
N VAL A 72 -3.80 -18.10 13.97
CA VAL A 72 -2.45 -18.03 13.41
C VAL A 72 -1.44 -17.81 14.54
N THR A 73 -0.16 -18.04 14.27
CA THR A 73 0.93 -17.86 15.23
C THR A 73 1.91 -16.80 14.74
N PRO A 74 2.72 -16.18 15.63
CA PRO A 74 3.80 -15.27 15.23
C PRO A 74 4.84 -15.91 14.31
N ALA A 75 4.96 -17.23 14.27
CA ALA A 75 5.82 -17.94 13.32
C ALA A 75 5.19 -18.03 11.91
N GLU A 76 3.87 -17.90 11.80
CA GLU A 76 3.14 -17.97 10.53
C GLU A 76 2.92 -16.59 9.89
N VAL A 77 2.80 -15.52 10.69
CA VAL A 77 2.56 -14.15 10.23
C VAL A 77 3.72 -13.27 10.71
N ASP A 78 4.46 -12.68 9.78
CA ASP A 78 5.57 -11.77 10.12
C ASP A 78 5.06 -10.42 10.60
N TYR A 79 4.01 -9.89 9.95
CA TYR A 79 3.42 -8.61 10.34
C TYR A 79 1.90 -8.62 10.20
N PHE A 80 1.22 -8.14 11.23
CA PHE A 80 -0.08 -7.51 11.05
C PHE A 80 0.13 -6.03 10.74
N SER A 81 -0.33 -5.60 9.57
CA SER A 81 -0.19 -4.24 9.07
C SER A 81 -1.52 -3.51 9.21
N PHE A 82 -1.56 -2.53 10.09
CA PHE A 82 -2.80 -1.83 10.47
C PHE A 82 -2.94 -0.53 9.71
N SER A 83 -4.13 -0.28 9.18
CA SER A 83 -4.46 0.94 8.46
C SER A 83 -4.94 2.03 9.42
N LEU A 84 -4.10 3.05 9.68
CA LEU A 84 -4.39 4.16 10.58
C LEU A 84 -3.99 5.49 9.93
N ASP A 85 -4.97 6.34 9.58
CA ASP A 85 -4.77 7.58 8.82
C ASP A 85 -4.96 8.86 9.67
N GLY A 86 -4.87 8.75 10.98
CA GLY A 86 -4.90 9.86 11.90
C GLY A 86 -4.28 9.49 13.24
N ALA A 87 -3.61 10.45 13.88
CA ALA A 87 -3.09 10.29 15.24
C ALA A 87 -4.19 10.49 16.31
N SER A 88 -5.37 10.92 15.90
CA SER A 88 -6.54 11.15 16.73
C SER A 88 -7.80 10.53 16.15
N ALA A 89 -8.79 10.22 17.03
CA ALA A 89 -10.08 9.71 16.57
C ALA A 89 -10.80 10.67 15.61
N PRO A 90 -10.88 12.00 15.84
CA PRO A 90 -11.56 12.90 14.92
C PRO A 90 -11.01 12.84 13.49
N THR A 91 -9.69 12.76 13.31
CA THR A 91 -9.09 12.72 11.98
C THR A 91 -9.22 11.33 11.35
N ASN A 92 -8.87 10.28 12.08
CA ASN A 92 -8.96 8.93 11.55
C ASN A 92 -10.40 8.53 11.20
N ASP A 93 -11.35 8.81 12.08
CA ASP A 93 -12.75 8.43 11.90
C ASP A 93 -13.41 9.23 10.76
N ARG A 94 -13.01 10.48 10.52
CA ARG A 94 -13.45 11.26 9.35
C ARG A 94 -13.03 10.58 8.04
N ILE A 95 -11.84 9.95 7.99
CA ILE A 95 -11.29 9.32 6.79
C ILE A 95 -11.81 7.90 6.63
N ARG A 96 -11.82 7.12 7.73
CA ARG A 96 -12.05 5.66 7.71
C ARG A 96 -13.41 5.23 8.28
N GLY A 97 -14.18 6.14 8.80
CA GLY A 97 -15.49 5.89 9.41
C GLY A 97 -15.46 5.90 10.94
N ALA A 98 -16.58 6.25 11.53
CA ALA A 98 -16.74 6.41 12.98
C ALA A 98 -16.34 5.15 13.75
N GLY A 99 -15.54 5.31 14.81
CA GLY A 99 -15.05 4.23 15.67
C GLY A 99 -13.84 3.46 15.12
N SER A 100 -13.40 3.75 13.90
CA SER A 100 -12.26 3.04 13.27
C SER A 100 -10.94 3.27 14.01
N TYR A 101 -10.73 4.45 14.60
CA TYR A 101 -9.55 4.74 15.40
C TYR A 101 -9.47 3.82 16.64
N ALA A 102 -10.57 3.74 17.38
CA ALA A 102 -10.64 2.91 18.58
C ALA A 102 -10.44 1.43 18.27
N ALA A 103 -11.11 0.92 17.21
CA ALA A 103 -10.96 -0.47 16.77
C ALA A 103 -9.52 -0.77 16.31
N CYS A 104 -8.93 0.09 15.47
CA CYS A 104 -7.58 -0.11 14.97
C CYS A 104 -6.55 -0.09 16.11
N THR A 105 -6.58 0.90 17.00
CA THR A 105 -5.62 0.99 18.13
C THR A 105 -5.79 -0.15 19.11
N ALA A 106 -7.02 -0.63 19.35
CA ALA A 106 -7.27 -1.83 20.15
C ALA A 106 -6.73 -3.09 19.48
N GLY A 107 -6.92 -3.21 18.15
CA GLY A 107 -6.39 -4.32 17.34
C GLY A 107 -4.86 -4.38 17.38
N ILE A 108 -4.17 -3.24 17.25
CA ILE A 108 -2.70 -3.16 17.35
C ILE A 108 -2.25 -3.68 18.72
N ARG A 109 -2.85 -3.17 19.82
CA ARG A 109 -2.50 -3.64 21.17
C ARG A 109 -2.75 -5.13 21.37
N SER A 110 -3.85 -5.65 20.83
CA SER A 110 -4.19 -7.07 20.92
C SER A 110 -3.17 -7.94 20.16
N ALA A 111 -2.78 -7.54 18.96
CA ALA A 111 -1.77 -8.24 18.17
C ALA A 111 -0.40 -8.21 18.86
N ALA A 112 0.05 -7.05 19.33
CA ALA A 112 1.31 -6.90 20.07
C ALA A 112 1.30 -7.73 21.37
N ALA A 113 0.22 -7.70 22.14
CA ALA A 113 0.08 -8.51 23.37
C ALA A 113 0.08 -10.03 23.08
N ALA A 114 -0.36 -10.46 21.90
CA ALA A 114 -0.29 -11.84 21.45
C ALA A 114 1.08 -12.22 20.86
N GLY A 115 2.06 -11.31 20.86
CA GLY A 115 3.43 -11.54 20.40
C GLY A 115 3.64 -11.40 18.90
N PHE A 116 2.68 -10.83 18.16
CA PHE A 116 2.84 -10.54 16.74
C PHE A 116 3.58 -9.21 16.54
N ALA A 117 4.50 -9.18 15.59
CA ALA A 117 5.06 -7.94 15.09
C ALA A 117 3.97 -7.11 14.38
N THR A 118 3.97 -5.81 14.63
CA THR A 118 2.95 -4.91 14.10
C THR A 118 3.56 -3.82 13.26
N SER A 119 2.86 -3.47 12.19
CA SER A 119 3.17 -2.31 11.36
C SER A 119 1.94 -1.43 11.19
N VAL A 120 2.15 -0.15 10.89
CA VAL A 120 1.08 0.78 10.56
C VAL A 120 1.31 1.37 9.18
N ILE A 121 0.24 1.42 8.39
CA ILE A 121 0.18 2.15 7.12
C ILE A 121 -0.60 3.44 7.37
N PHE A 122 0.03 4.57 7.03
CA PHE A 122 -0.58 5.89 7.05
C PHE A 122 -0.56 6.46 5.63
N THR A 123 -1.74 6.67 5.06
CA THR A 123 -1.87 7.26 3.73
C THR A 123 -2.03 8.76 3.82
N VAL A 124 -0.96 9.48 3.46
CA VAL A 124 -0.90 10.94 3.57
C VAL A 124 -1.82 11.59 2.55
N SER A 125 -2.69 12.46 3.05
CA SER A 125 -3.60 13.32 2.32
C SER A 125 -3.57 14.73 2.91
N ARG A 126 -4.24 15.69 2.26
CA ARG A 126 -4.42 17.04 2.83
C ARG A 126 -5.12 17.04 4.18
N ASP A 127 -6.01 16.07 4.38
CA ASP A 127 -6.88 16.03 5.55
C ASP A 127 -6.16 15.54 6.81
N ASN A 128 -4.95 14.95 6.67
CA ASN A 128 -4.22 14.34 7.78
C ASN A 128 -2.73 14.69 7.85
N LEU A 129 -2.21 15.48 6.91
CA LEU A 129 -0.78 15.85 6.89
C LEU A 129 -0.32 16.48 8.21
N ASP A 130 -1.15 17.35 8.78
CA ASP A 130 -0.82 18.08 10.03
C ASP A 130 -0.71 17.14 11.24
N GLU A 131 -1.40 15.98 11.22
CA GLU A 131 -1.30 14.99 12.29
C GLU A 131 -0.15 14.00 12.11
N LEU A 132 0.49 13.96 10.93
CA LEU A 132 1.58 13.01 10.67
C LEU A 132 2.72 13.14 11.68
N GLN A 133 3.01 14.35 12.15
CA GLN A 133 4.03 14.61 13.17
C GLN A 133 3.71 13.99 14.54
N GLN A 134 2.45 13.68 14.81
CA GLN A 134 2.00 13.06 16.05
C GLN A 134 2.05 11.54 15.99
N MET A 135 2.23 10.95 14.81
CA MET A 135 2.28 9.50 14.62
C MET A 135 3.44 8.82 15.35
N PRO A 136 4.71 9.28 15.27
CA PRO A 136 5.82 8.57 15.91
C PRO A 136 5.61 8.29 17.40
N PRO A 137 5.26 9.27 18.28
CA PRO A 137 5.01 8.97 19.69
C PRO A 137 3.79 8.07 19.93
N LEU A 138 2.74 8.19 19.10
CA LEU A 138 1.60 7.28 19.18
C LEU A 138 2.01 5.84 18.86
N LEU A 139 2.74 5.63 17.76
CA LEU A 139 3.19 4.32 17.31
C LEU A 139 4.12 3.66 18.34
N GLN A 140 5.02 4.41 18.95
CA GLN A 140 5.88 3.94 20.03
C GLN A 140 5.04 3.47 21.24
N THR A 141 4.03 4.25 21.62
CA THR A 141 3.10 3.88 22.73
C THR A 141 2.29 2.62 22.43
N LEU A 142 2.01 2.37 21.13
CA LEU A 142 1.28 1.18 20.69
C LEU A 142 2.19 -0.04 20.50
N GLY A 143 3.52 0.11 20.60
CA GLY A 143 4.48 -0.97 20.38
C GLY A 143 4.64 -1.35 18.89
N VAL A 144 4.41 -0.40 17.98
CA VAL A 144 4.55 -0.62 16.54
C VAL A 144 6.01 -0.62 16.13
N GLU A 145 6.42 -1.64 15.37
CA GLU A 145 7.81 -1.83 14.95
C GLU A 145 8.12 -1.20 13.59
N ARG A 146 7.12 -1.14 12.69
CA ARG A 146 7.30 -0.59 11.34
C ARG A 146 6.23 0.43 11.00
N PHE A 147 6.63 1.48 10.33
CA PHE A 147 5.76 2.56 9.89
C PHE A 147 5.87 2.77 8.37
N PHE A 148 4.77 2.52 7.66
CA PHE A 148 4.67 2.75 6.24
C PHE A 148 3.93 4.04 5.97
N ILE A 149 4.62 5.07 5.50
CA ILE A 149 4.00 6.30 5.03
C ILE A 149 3.75 6.14 3.53
N GLN A 150 2.52 6.31 3.10
CA GLN A 150 2.12 6.20 1.70
C GLN A 150 1.58 7.52 1.20
N VAL A 151 1.78 7.80 -0.10
CA VAL A 151 1.10 8.90 -0.78
C VAL A 151 -0.28 8.43 -1.22
N ILE A 152 -1.30 9.27 -1.07
CA ILE A 152 -2.64 8.93 -1.51
C ILE A 152 -2.69 8.69 -3.02
N GLY A 153 -3.25 7.54 -3.41
CA GLY A 153 -3.58 7.25 -4.81
C GLY A 153 -5.04 7.57 -5.09
N VAL A 154 -5.30 8.40 -6.12
CA VAL A 154 -6.67 8.72 -6.55
C VAL A 154 -7.20 7.56 -7.42
N ARG A 155 -7.71 6.53 -6.76
CA ARG A 155 -8.21 5.28 -7.37
C ARG A 155 -9.30 4.64 -6.51
N GLY A 156 -10.10 3.76 -7.08
CA GLY A 156 -11.16 3.07 -6.34
C GLY A 156 -12.11 4.05 -5.64
N GLN A 157 -12.25 3.92 -4.34
CA GLN A 157 -13.13 4.78 -3.54
C GLN A 157 -12.64 6.23 -3.45
N SER A 158 -11.33 6.47 -3.39
CA SER A 158 -10.77 7.83 -3.33
C SER A 158 -11.02 8.63 -4.62
N ALA A 159 -11.23 7.95 -5.75
CA ALA A 159 -11.59 8.57 -7.02
C ALA A 159 -13.11 8.86 -7.17
N ARG A 160 -13.95 8.28 -6.32
CA ARG A 160 -15.44 8.33 -6.46
C ARG A 160 -16.15 9.15 -5.39
N GLY A 161 -15.45 9.60 -4.36
CA GLY A 161 -16.04 10.36 -3.25
C GLY A 161 -16.46 11.78 -3.65
N PRO A 162 -17.36 12.44 -2.86
CA PRO A 162 -17.74 13.84 -3.07
C PRO A 162 -16.53 14.78 -3.11
N ALA A 163 -15.47 14.46 -2.41
CA ALA A 163 -14.20 15.21 -2.43
C ALA A 163 -13.51 15.19 -3.80
N ALA A 164 -13.63 14.10 -4.57
CA ALA A 164 -13.06 14.02 -5.91
C ALA A 164 -13.76 14.94 -6.90
N ALA A 165 -15.07 15.19 -6.71
CA ALA A 165 -15.88 16.03 -7.58
C ALA A 165 -15.82 17.53 -7.25
N GLN A 166 -15.46 17.89 -6.01
CA GLN A 166 -15.54 19.27 -5.51
C GLN A 166 -14.20 19.99 -5.40
N CYS A 167 -13.07 19.28 -5.52
CA CYS A 167 -11.75 19.88 -5.33
C CYS A 167 -10.93 19.83 -6.61
N LEU A 168 -10.73 20.99 -7.27
CA LEU A 168 -9.79 21.16 -8.39
C LEU A 168 -8.36 20.70 -8.05
N ALA A 169 -8.04 20.58 -6.77
CA ALA A 169 -6.73 20.20 -6.26
C ALA A 169 -6.67 18.76 -5.68
N GLY A 170 -7.80 18.02 -5.63
CA GLY A 170 -7.85 16.65 -5.11
C GLY A 170 -7.40 16.50 -3.63
N PRO A 171 -7.36 15.27 -3.10
CA PRO A 171 -6.90 15.00 -1.74
C PRO A 171 -5.36 14.98 -1.61
N GLN A 172 -4.62 15.22 -2.69
CA GLN A 172 -3.17 15.10 -2.76
C GLN A 172 -2.47 16.23 -2.02
N VAL A 173 -1.35 15.91 -1.39
CA VAL A 173 -0.49 16.86 -0.68
C VAL A 173 0.40 17.60 -1.69
N SER A 174 0.64 18.89 -1.45
CA SER A 174 1.54 19.69 -2.29
C SER A 174 2.99 19.17 -2.22
N HIS A 175 3.77 19.45 -3.26
CA HIS A 175 5.21 19.16 -3.28
C HIS A 175 5.90 19.69 -2.02
N GLN A 176 5.69 20.95 -1.67
CA GLN A 176 6.28 21.57 -0.48
C GLN A 176 5.88 20.84 0.80
N GLY A 177 4.57 20.55 0.97
CA GLY A 177 4.07 19.83 2.16
C GLY A 177 4.70 18.45 2.32
N TRP A 178 4.80 17.69 1.21
CA TRP A 178 5.43 16.38 1.23
C TRP A 178 6.91 16.45 1.61
N CYS A 179 7.69 17.24 0.87
CA CYS A 179 9.15 17.31 1.05
C CYS A 179 9.58 17.89 2.41
N GLN A 180 8.77 18.79 2.99
CA GLN A 180 9.07 19.34 4.30
C GLN A 180 8.66 18.44 5.47
N THR A 181 7.58 17.68 5.32
CA THR A 181 6.98 16.96 6.44
C THR A 181 7.39 15.49 6.49
N VAL A 182 7.27 14.76 5.38
CA VAL A 182 7.39 13.30 5.40
C VAL A 182 8.80 12.83 5.76
N PRO A 183 9.90 13.33 5.14
CA PRO A 183 11.25 12.91 5.50
C PRO A 183 11.60 13.22 6.95
N ALA A 184 11.16 14.40 7.46
CA ALA A 184 11.43 14.81 8.84
C ALA A 184 10.71 13.90 9.85
N VAL A 185 9.46 13.52 9.57
CA VAL A 185 8.72 12.57 10.42
C VAL A 185 9.32 11.17 10.34
N ALA A 186 9.75 10.73 9.16
CA ALA A 186 10.41 9.45 8.99
C ALA A 186 11.71 9.36 9.80
N ALA A 187 12.56 10.38 9.73
CA ALA A 187 13.78 10.45 10.53
C ALA A 187 13.50 10.46 12.04
N ARG A 188 12.46 11.20 12.48
CA ARG A 188 12.06 11.22 13.89
C ARG A 188 11.56 9.84 14.36
N ALA A 189 10.77 9.15 13.55
CA ALA A 189 10.27 7.82 13.91
C ALA A 189 11.41 6.80 13.97
N ALA A 190 12.37 6.84 13.04
CA ALA A 190 13.57 6.01 13.08
C ALA A 190 14.39 6.24 14.35
N ALA A 191 14.62 7.51 14.74
CA ALA A 191 15.27 7.86 15.99
C ALA A 191 14.52 7.41 17.25
N MET A 192 13.22 7.09 17.14
CA MET A 192 12.40 6.52 18.21
C MET A 192 12.34 4.98 18.18
N GLY A 193 13.14 4.32 17.35
CA GLY A 193 13.23 2.87 17.30
C GLY A 193 12.25 2.20 16.34
N ILE A 194 11.62 2.95 15.42
CA ILE A 194 10.63 2.45 14.47
C ILE A 194 11.25 2.40 13.06
N THR A 195 11.24 1.25 12.41
CA THR A 195 11.63 1.18 10.99
C THR A 195 10.59 1.88 10.13
N VAL A 196 10.99 2.83 9.30
CA VAL A 196 10.07 3.63 8.47
C VAL A 196 10.35 3.43 7.00
N SER A 197 9.30 3.19 6.22
CA SER A 197 9.38 3.15 4.75
C SER A 197 8.41 4.18 4.16
N TYR A 198 8.88 4.98 3.20
CA TYR A 198 8.06 5.97 2.51
C TYR A 198 8.52 6.17 1.05
N PRO A 199 7.62 6.52 0.10
CA PRO A 199 8.02 6.84 -1.25
C PRO A 199 8.61 8.25 -1.30
N LYS A 200 9.64 8.46 -2.12
CA LYS A 200 10.20 9.78 -2.36
C LYS A 200 9.17 10.77 -2.94
N VAL A 201 8.27 10.31 -3.78
CA VAL A 201 7.21 11.00 -4.52
C VAL A 201 7.72 11.99 -5.56
N PHE A 202 8.67 12.86 -5.22
CA PHE A 202 9.26 13.85 -6.13
C PHE A 202 10.76 13.59 -6.30
N LEU A 203 11.23 13.69 -7.55
CA LEU A 203 12.64 13.49 -7.88
C LEU A 203 13.43 14.79 -7.67
N ASP A 204 14.68 14.66 -7.22
CA ASP A 204 15.61 15.77 -7.19
C ASP A 204 15.98 16.21 -8.62
N PRO A 205 16.45 17.47 -8.79
CA PRO A 205 16.96 17.93 -10.08
C PRO A 205 18.07 17.02 -10.61
N GLY A 206 17.87 16.51 -11.83
CA GLY A 206 18.83 15.62 -12.48
C GLY A 206 18.76 14.13 -12.08
N GLU A 207 17.95 13.78 -11.10
CA GLU A 207 17.75 12.38 -10.70
C GLU A 207 17.02 11.59 -11.79
N PRO A 208 17.52 10.38 -12.19
CA PRO A 208 16.86 9.56 -13.19
C PRO A 208 15.55 8.97 -12.66
N PHE A 209 14.53 8.91 -13.51
CA PHE A 209 13.29 8.21 -13.17
C PHE A 209 13.48 6.70 -13.22
N ALA A 210 13.05 6.01 -12.16
CA ALA A 210 12.95 4.57 -12.10
C ALA A 210 11.47 4.15 -11.92
N CYS A 211 11.03 3.11 -12.64
CA CYS A 211 9.68 2.57 -12.54
C CYS A 211 9.70 1.18 -11.90
N ALA A 212 8.97 0.99 -10.81
CA ALA A 212 8.86 -0.31 -10.15
C ALA A 212 8.32 -1.41 -11.07
N GLY A 213 7.45 -1.07 -12.03
CA GLY A 213 6.98 -2.02 -13.04
C GLY A 213 8.09 -2.58 -13.94
N ARG A 214 9.27 -1.92 -14.00
CA ARG A 214 10.45 -2.40 -14.74
C ARG A 214 11.48 -3.07 -13.84
N VAL A 215 11.72 -2.51 -12.65
CA VAL A 215 12.86 -2.88 -11.80
C VAL A 215 12.49 -3.80 -10.63
N ALA A 216 11.19 -4.00 -10.37
CA ALA A 216 10.72 -4.85 -9.29
C ALA A 216 9.74 -5.93 -9.77
N CYS A 217 9.68 -7.05 -9.04
CA CYS A 217 8.76 -8.16 -9.28
C CYS A 217 7.54 -8.04 -8.34
N ASN A 218 6.69 -7.06 -8.57
CA ASN A 218 5.45 -6.88 -7.82
C ASN A 218 4.24 -7.39 -8.59
N TYR A 219 3.35 -8.14 -7.92
CA TYR A 219 2.11 -8.65 -8.47
C TYR A 219 0.95 -8.26 -7.58
N PHE A 220 0.01 -7.50 -8.13
CA PHE A 220 -1.27 -7.17 -7.50
C PHE A 220 -2.34 -8.06 -8.12
N ILE A 221 -2.71 -9.11 -7.40
CA ILE A 221 -3.62 -10.16 -7.88
C ILE A 221 -5.03 -9.88 -7.37
N PHE A 222 -5.99 -9.78 -8.28
CA PHE A 222 -7.38 -9.49 -7.98
C PHE A 222 -8.27 -10.74 -8.12
N PRO A 223 -9.41 -10.80 -7.40
CA PRO A 223 -10.30 -11.96 -7.42
C PRO A 223 -10.80 -12.38 -8.81
N ASN A 224 -10.85 -11.46 -9.77
CA ASN A 224 -11.23 -11.72 -11.16
C ASN A 224 -10.08 -12.28 -12.03
N GLY A 225 -8.95 -12.63 -11.44
CA GLY A 225 -7.78 -13.16 -12.12
C GLY A 225 -6.86 -12.12 -12.78
N ARG A 226 -7.24 -10.84 -12.79
CA ARG A 226 -6.35 -9.78 -13.29
C ARG A 226 -5.15 -9.60 -12.38
N VAL A 227 -3.98 -9.48 -12.98
CA VAL A 227 -2.72 -9.28 -12.25
C VAL A 227 -2.01 -8.05 -12.81
N TYR A 228 -1.79 -7.08 -11.94
CA TYR A 228 -1.11 -5.83 -12.27
C TYR A 228 0.26 -5.78 -11.61
N ARG A 229 1.19 -5.06 -12.23
CA ARG A 229 2.50 -4.71 -11.66
C ARG A 229 2.51 -3.30 -11.06
N CYS A 230 1.53 -2.47 -11.44
CA CYS A 230 1.32 -1.13 -10.89
C CYS A 230 -0.10 -0.98 -10.35
N PRO A 231 -0.30 -0.66 -9.05
CA PRO A 231 -1.64 -0.54 -8.46
C PRO A 231 -2.42 0.67 -9.01
N LEU A 232 -1.76 1.65 -9.61
CA LEU A 232 -2.45 2.79 -10.23
C LEU A 232 -3.20 2.40 -11.51
N CYS A 233 -2.95 1.21 -12.06
CA CYS A 233 -3.65 0.69 -13.25
C CYS A 233 -4.93 -0.08 -12.91
N GLU A 234 -5.24 -0.33 -11.63
CA GLU A 234 -6.29 -1.28 -11.21
C GLU A 234 -7.71 -0.93 -11.69
N ASP A 235 -8.02 0.36 -11.85
CA ASP A 235 -9.33 0.81 -12.32
C ASP A 235 -9.52 0.66 -13.85
N TYR A 236 -8.46 0.27 -14.57
CA TYR A 236 -8.44 0.13 -16.02
C TYR A 236 -8.14 -1.32 -16.44
N PRO A 237 -8.64 -1.80 -17.59
CA PRO A 237 -8.34 -3.14 -18.09
C PRO A 237 -6.95 -3.23 -18.75
N LEU A 238 -5.92 -2.62 -18.10
CA LEU A 238 -4.54 -2.52 -18.58
C LEU A 238 -3.60 -3.52 -17.91
N HIS A 239 -4.13 -4.57 -17.25
CA HIS A 239 -3.32 -5.59 -16.59
C HIS A 239 -2.37 -6.28 -17.59
N SER A 240 -1.11 -6.44 -17.21
CA SER A 240 -0.09 -7.10 -18.04
C SER A 240 -0.16 -8.63 -17.95
N LEU A 241 -0.79 -9.15 -16.91
CA LEU A 241 -0.92 -10.58 -16.64
C LEU A 241 -2.36 -10.95 -16.25
N MET A 242 -2.72 -12.20 -16.51
CA MET A 242 -4.01 -12.79 -16.14
C MET A 242 -3.79 -14.19 -15.59
N ILE A 243 -4.45 -14.53 -14.49
CA ILE A 243 -4.59 -15.94 -14.07
C ILE A 243 -5.89 -16.47 -14.68
N ALA A 244 -5.75 -17.42 -15.58
CA ALA A 244 -6.84 -18.15 -16.22
C ALA A 244 -6.49 -19.64 -16.26
N ASP A 245 -7.45 -20.49 -15.94
CA ASP A 245 -7.26 -21.95 -15.89
C ASP A 245 -6.02 -22.35 -15.05
N ASP A 246 -5.87 -21.74 -13.87
CA ASP A 246 -4.74 -21.91 -12.96
C ASP A 246 -3.36 -21.70 -13.64
N THR A 247 -3.31 -20.85 -14.65
CA THR A 247 -2.06 -20.48 -15.36
C THR A 247 -1.91 -18.98 -15.38
N LEU A 248 -0.71 -18.47 -15.04
CA LEU A 248 -0.37 -17.07 -15.20
C LEU A 248 0.10 -16.81 -16.63
N ARG A 249 -0.64 -16.00 -17.38
CA ARG A 249 -0.39 -15.70 -18.80
C ARG A 249 -0.22 -14.19 -18.99
N GLU A 250 0.62 -13.82 -19.94
CA GLU A 250 0.72 -12.44 -20.41
C GLU A 250 -0.53 -12.07 -21.23
N THR A 251 -0.98 -10.82 -21.07
CA THR A 251 -2.08 -10.27 -21.85
C THR A 251 -1.54 -9.63 -23.13
N GLY A 252 -2.23 -9.87 -24.24
CA GLY A 252 -1.90 -9.21 -25.53
C GLY A 252 -2.35 -7.75 -25.57
N GLY A 253 -1.92 -7.04 -26.64
CA GLY A 253 -2.30 -5.65 -26.89
C GLY A 253 -1.55 -4.62 -26.02
N ILE A 254 -2.08 -3.40 -25.99
CA ILE A 254 -1.51 -2.32 -25.16
C ILE A 254 -1.95 -2.55 -23.70
N ASN A 255 -0.99 -2.71 -22.81
CA ASN A 255 -1.21 -2.88 -21.40
C ASN A 255 -0.20 -2.04 -20.58
N GLU A 256 -0.24 -2.15 -19.26
CA GLU A 256 0.63 -1.38 -18.36
C GLU A 256 2.13 -1.54 -18.65
N ALA A 257 2.56 -2.69 -19.20
CA ALA A 257 3.97 -2.91 -19.51
C ALA A 257 4.47 -1.97 -20.62
N ALA A 258 3.61 -1.60 -21.57
CA ALA A 258 3.93 -0.59 -22.58
C ALA A 258 4.09 0.80 -21.96
N LEU A 259 3.25 1.13 -20.96
CA LEU A 259 3.35 2.43 -20.26
C LEU A 259 4.62 2.55 -19.43
N PHE A 260 5.13 1.45 -18.89
CA PHE A 260 6.37 1.44 -18.09
C PHE A 260 7.62 1.76 -18.91
N GLN A 261 7.57 1.61 -20.24
CA GLN A 261 8.68 1.91 -21.14
C GLN A 261 8.76 3.39 -21.54
N LEU A 262 7.72 4.17 -21.25
CA LEU A 262 7.68 5.56 -21.63
C LEU A 262 8.60 6.39 -20.72
N ASP A 263 9.48 7.19 -21.34
CA ASP A 263 10.25 8.23 -20.68
C ASP A 263 9.61 9.59 -21.03
N ILE A 264 9.06 10.24 -20.02
CA ILE A 264 8.35 11.51 -20.15
C ILE A 264 8.95 12.56 -19.21
N PRO A 265 8.86 13.85 -19.57
CA PRO A 265 9.42 14.92 -18.75
C PRO A 265 8.91 14.94 -17.30
N GLU A 266 7.67 14.52 -17.09
CA GLU A 266 7.03 14.47 -15.77
C GLU A 266 7.52 13.31 -14.88
N GLY A 267 8.25 12.35 -15.44
CA GLY A 267 8.72 11.15 -14.76
C GLY A 267 7.69 10.00 -14.82
N CYS A 268 6.86 9.81 -13.80
CA CYS A 268 5.90 8.71 -13.76
C CYS A 268 4.70 8.96 -14.69
N VAL A 269 4.56 8.15 -15.75
CA VAL A 269 3.45 8.24 -16.70
C VAL A 269 2.08 8.01 -16.03
N MET A 270 2.00 7.11 -15.04
CA MET A 270 0.75 6.84 -14.34
C MET A 270 0.30 8.03 -13.47
N ASN A 271 1.24 8.76 -12.85
CA ASN A 271 0.92 10.01 -12.17
C ASN A 271 0.36 11.07 -13.14
N LYS A 272 0.95 11.19 -14.31
CA LYS A 272 0.43 12.13 -15.34
C LYS A 272 -0.99 11.77 -15.76
N LEU A 273 -1.28 10.49 -15.96
CA LEU A 273 -2.58 10.04 -16.46
C LEU A 273 -3.67 10.04 -15.39
N ILE A 274 -3.33 9.65 -14.15
CA ILE A 274 -4.31 9.30 -13.12
C ILE A 274 -4.28 10.28 -11.94
N GLN A 275 -3.12 10.89 -11.67
CA GLN A 275 -2.90 11.76 -10.50
C GLN A 275 -2.32 13.12 -10.90
N PRO A 276 -2.99 13.88 -11.77
CA PRO A 276 -2.46 15.16 -12.26
C PRO A 276 -2.24 16.21 -11.15
N GLY A 277 -2.87 16.06 -9.99
CA GLY A 277 -2.65 16.92 -8.83
C GLY A 277 -1.23 16.82 -8.22
N ASN A 278 -0.43 15.82 -8.60
CA ASN A 278 0.98 15.73 -8.24
C ASN A 278 1.90 16.54 -9.18
N LEU A 279 1.35 17.15 -10.23
CA LEU A 279 2.11 17.85 -11.26
C LEU A 279 1.91 19.36 -11.17
N ALA A 280 2.98 20.11 -11.47
CA ALA A 280 2.93 21.53 -11.70
C ALA A 280 3.77 21.89 -12.92
N TYR A 281 3.36 22.90 -13.68
CA TYR A 281 4.02 23.34 -14.90
C TYR A 281 4.38 24.81 -14.83
N ASP A 282 5.52 25.18 -15.43
CA ASP A 282 5.94 26.58 -15.60
C ASP A 282 5.16 27.23 -16.76
N GLU A 283 5.42 28.54 -16.98
CA GLU A 283 4.79 29.31 -18.06
C GLU A 283 5.09 28.78 -19.46
N ALA A 284 6.18 28.03 -19.63
CA ALA A 284 6.55 27.39 -20.89
C ALA A 284 5.96 25.98 -21.03
N GLY A 285 5.12 25.53 -20.10
CA GLY A 285 4.49 24.21 -20.09
C GLY A 285 5.45 23.08 -19.72
N ARG A 286 6.58 23.36 -19.09
CA ARG A 286 7.55 22.35 -18.62
C ARG A 286 7.22 21.96 -17.18
N PRO A 287 7.36 20.68 -16.78
CA PRO A 287 7.14 20.30 -15.39
C PRO A 287 8.13 21.01 -14.46
N VAL A 288 7.61 21.61 -13.39
CA VAL A 288 8.41 22.31 -12.37
C VAL A 288 9.27 21.34 -11.57
N TYR A 289 8.76 20.12 -11.39
CA TYR A 289 9.45 18.99 -10.77
C TYR A 289 8.97 17.69 -11.41
N ARG A 290 9.77 16.64 -11.25
CA ARG A 290 9.43 15.31 -11.76
C ARG A 290 8.86 14.46 -10.65
N VAL A 291 7.93 13.56 -10.98
CA VAL A 291 7.28 12.67 -10.01
C VAL A 291 7.94 11.30 -10.04
N ALA A 292 8.36 10.83 -8.87
CA ALA A 292 8.94 9.51 -8.67
C ALA A 292 7.88 8.39 -8.70
N CYS A 293 8.33 7.14 -8.73
CA CYS A 293 7.46 5.99 -8.60
C CYS A 293 7.05 5.78 -7.13
N CYS A 294 5.74 5.78 -6.85
CA CYS A 294 5.21 5.62 -5.49
C CYS A 294 5.43 4.22 -4.88
N LEU A 295 5.84 3.23 -5.67
CA LEU A 295 6.18 1.89 -5.20
C LEU A 295 7.65 1.74 -4.80
N LEU A 296 8.53 2.62 -5.30
CA LEU A 296 9.93 2.65 -4.87
C LEU A 296 10.02 3.49 -3.59
N LYS A 297 10.46 2.85 -2.52
CA LYS A 297 10.45 3.43 -1.18
C LYS A 297 11.88 3.60 -0.66
N GLU A 298 12.07 4.64 0.12
CA GLU A 298 13.19 4.81 1.02
C GLU A 298 12.87 4.10 2.33
N GLU A 299 13.86 3.52 2.98
CA GLU A 299 13.73 2.90 4.29
C GLU A 299 14.76 3.49 5.24
N LEU A 300 14.29 3.90 6.41
CA LEU A 300 15.10 4.35 7.54
C LEU A 300 14.92 3.32 8.66
N SER A 301 16.01 2.72 9.08
CA SER A 301 16.06 1.82 10.24
C SER A 301 16.56 2.56 11.47
N PRO A 302 16.17 2.15 12.67
CA PRO A 302 16.81 2.59 13.91
C PRO A 302 18.32 2.30 13.87
N ASP A 303 19.12 3.19 14.47
CA ASP A 303 20.55 3.02 14.66
C ASP A 303 20.89 1.90 15.66
#